data_83a51ca715552ac6c9c97428e3057525
#
_entry.id   83a51ca715552ac6c9c97428e3057525
#
_cell.length_a   1.000
_cell.length_b   1.000
_cell.length_c   1.000
_cell.angle_alpha   90.00
_cell.angle_beta   90.00
_cell.angle_gamma   90.00
#
_symmetry.space_group_name_H-M   'P 1'
#
loop_
_entity.id
_entity.type
_entity.pdbx_description
1 polymer ?
#
loop_
_entity_poly.entity_id
_entity_poly.type
_entity_poly.pdbx_seq_one_letter_code
_entity_poly.pdbx_strand_id
1 'polypeptide(L)'
;MSFKSNVLFSVICLAALATPVTAVVAQGTAAIPGIKPAAVATELSEEELMKKASLILFYNQVAQMKLQLDRDGIALDSKSALEGVRRALEGEEVGIPIDDIKAVMTQMQKKVMAIRATQQKEMEAQREEMMAKMKELAAKNKTAGEAYLAENGKKEGVKTLANGVQYEVMVAGTGAKPKPTDKIKINYHGTAIDGKVFDSTIKPPGGRPAEPYVSSASGFVKGFNAAVQEMPVGSKWKVTIPSDLAYGLRGGGPIEPNQTIIFEVELLEILAEGEAAPGQGQ
;
A
#
# COMPACT_ATOMS: atom_id res chain seq x y z
N MET A 1 -53.27 -4.05 33.50
CA MET A 1 -52.09 -3.20 33.66
C MET A 1 -51.07 -3.66 32.64
N SER A 2 -50.90 -2.89 31.60
CA SER A 2 -50.11 -3.23 30.40
C SER A 2 -48.64 -2.91 30.63
N PHE A 3 -47.76 -3.90 30.60
CA PHE A 3 -46.30 -3.70 30.59
C PHE A 3 -45.86 -3.71 29.15
N LYS A 4 -45.70 -2.52 28.57
CA LYS A 4 -44.97 -2.35 27.29
C LYS A 4 -43.49 -2.47 27.56
N SER A 5 -42.92 -3.60 27.19
CA SER A 5 -41.49 -3.80 27.17
C SER A 5 -40.87 -3.10 25.93
N ASN A 6 -40.28 -1.94 26.10
CA ASN A 6 -39.49 -1.28 25.09
C ASN A 6 -38.17 -2.02 24.94
N VAL A 7 -38.09 -2.88 23.95
CA VAL A 7 -36.79 -3.39 23.45
C VAL A 7 -36.23 -2.31 22.55
N LEU A 8 -35.31 -1.55 23.10
CA LEU A 8 -34.53 -0.54 22.39
C LEU A 8 -33.56 -1.24 21.44
N PHE A 9 -34.01 -1.63 20.24
CA PHE A 9 -33.10 -1.91 19.13
C PHE A 9 -32.66 -0.56 18.57
N SER A 10 -31.39 -0.28 18.74
CA SER A 10 -30.71 0.89 18.20
C SER A 10 -30.83 0.89 16.67
N VAL A 11 -31.82 1.63 16.15
CA VAL A 11 -31.93 1.96 14.73
C VAL A 11 -30.90 3.04 14.43
N ILE A 12 -29.67 2.61 14.15
CA ILE A 12 -28.68 3.47 13.51
C ILE A 12 -28.59 3.00 12.07
N CYS A 13 -29.27 3.66 11.18
CA CYS A 13 -29.01 3.88 9.75
C CYS A 13 -30.26 4.25 8.98
N LEU A 14 -30.89 5.38 9.31
CA LEU A 14 -31.89 5.98 8.41
C LEU A 14 -31.66 7.50 8.25
N ALA A 15 -30.40 7.94 8.23
CA ALA A 15 -30.06 9.35 8.03
C ALA A 15 -29.17 9.60 6.79
N ALA A 16 -29.25 8.76 5.77
CA ALA A 16 -28.49 8.94 4.51
C ALA A 16 -29.37 8.94 3.24
N LEU A 17 -30.67 9.24 3.36
CA LEU A 17 -31.59 9.31 2.19
C LEU A 17 -32.08 10.74 1.90
N ALA A 18 -31.28 11.77 2.22
CA ALA A 18 -31.63 13.15 1.89
C ALA A 18 -30.66 13.79 0.87
N THR A 19 -29.99 13.01 0.03
CA THR A 19 -29.34 13.53 -1.18
C THR A 19 -30.16 13.09 -2.40
N PRO A 20 -30.51 14.00 -3.33
CA PRO A 20 -31.25 13.61 -4.52
C PRO A 20 -30.41 12.62 -5.33
N VAL A 21 -31.01 11.49 -5.67
CA VAL A 21 -30.43 10.38 -6.44
C VAL A 21 -29.82 10.84 -7.79
N THR A 22 -30.14 12.03 -8.25
CA THR A 22 -29.62 12.63 -9.48
C THR A 22 -28.15 13.08 -9.40
N ALA A 23 -27.53 13.18 -8.22
CA ALA A 23 -26.15 13.65 -8.10
C ALA A 23 -25.09 12.54 -8.09
N VAL A 24 -25.48 11.27 -7.94
CA VAL A 24 -24.53 10.14 -7.84
C VAL A 24 -24.20 9.52 -9.21
N VAL A 25 -24.97 9.80 -10.26
CA VAL A 25 -24.73 9.24 -11.61
C VAL A 25 -23.73 10.04 -12.43
N ALA A 26 -23.31 11.23 -11.97
CA ALA A 26 -22.47 12.14 -12.75
C ALA A 26 -20.98 12.13 -12.39
N GLN A 27 -20.50 11.30 -11.46
CA GLN A 27 -19.07 11.23 -11.13
C GLN A 27 -18.52 9.83 -11.37
N GLY A 28 -17.91 9.65 -12.55
CA GLY A 28 -16.83 8.70 -12.75
C GLY A 28 -17.18 7.27 -13.13
N THR A 29 -17.84 7.05 -14.29
CA THR A 29 -17.63 5.80 -15.02
C THR A 29 -16.45 5.97 -15.96
N ALA A 30 -15.23 5.65 -15.50
CA ALA A 30 -14.15 5.32 -16.40
C ALA A 30 -14.65 4.17 -17.30
N ALA A 31 -14.68 4.38 -18.61
CA ALA A 31 -15.14 3.40 -19.57
C ALA A 31 -14.29 2.14 -19.48
N ILE A 32 -14.88 1.04 -18.99
CA ILE A 32 -14.27 -0.28 -19.06
C ILE A 32 -14.36 -0.73 -20.53
N PRO A 33 -13.25 -1.02 -21.22
CA PRO A 33 -13.28 -1.45 -22.61
C PRO A 33 -14.06 -2.76 -22.75
N GLY A 34 -15.13 -2.75 -23.55
CA GLY A 34 -15.95 -3.91 -23.84
C GLY A 34 -17.39 -3.90 -23.31
N ILE A 35 -17.79 -2.92 -22.51
CA ILE A 35 -19.19 -2.76 -22.09
C ILE A 35 -19.87 -1.75 -23.02
N LYS A 36 -20.84 -2.22 -23.81
CA LYS A 36 -21.72 -1.31 -24.57
C LYS A 36 -22.43 -0.39 -23.58
N PRO A 37 -22.56 0.92 -23.89
CA PRO A 37 -23.35 1.82 -23.07
C PRO A 37 -24.78 1.25 -22.96
N ALA A 38 -25.25 1.09 -21.73
CA ALA A 38 -26.62 0.68 -21.49
C ALA A 38 -27.55 1.68 -22.19
N ALA A 39 -28.53 1.16 -22.92
CA ALA A 39 -29.60 1.95 -23.48
C ALA A 39 -30.21 2.82 -22.36
N VAL A 40 -30.58 4.05 -22.70
CA VAL A 40 -31.24 5.01 -21.80
C VAL A 40 -32.27 4.25 -20.94
N ALA A 41 -32.07 4.29 -19.63
CA ALA A 41 -32.92 3.56 -18.70
C ALA A 41 -34.37 4.02 -18.90
N THR A 42 -35.21 3.13 -19.42
CA THR A 42 -36.64 3.34 -19.49
C THR A 42 -37.11 3.57 -18.04
N GLU A 43 -37.87 4.64 -17.80
CA GLU A 43 -38.43 4.87 -16.45
C GLU A 43 -39.22 3.63 -16.04
N LEU A 44 -38.80 3.04 -14.92
CA LEU A 44 -39.44 1.87 -14.36
C LEU A 44 -40.78 2.30 -13.78
N SER A 45 -41.81 1.45 -13.91
CA SER A 45 -43.03 1.66 -13.13
C SER A 45 -42.73 1.62 -11.63
N GLU A 46 -43.53 2.30 -10.82
CA GLU A 46 -43.35 2.34 -9.35
C GLU A 46 -43.30 0.92 -8.75
N GLU A 47 -44.12 0.01 -9.24
CA GLU A 47 -44.14 -1.39 -8.82
C GLU A 47 -42.86 -2.13 -9.17
N GLU A 48 -42.35 -1.97 -10.40
CA GLU A 48 -41.03 -2.56 -10.80
C GLU A 48 -39.87 -1.97 -10.05
N LEU A 49 -39.91 -0.65 -9.80
CA LEU A 49 -38.89 0.04 -9.00
C LEU A 49 -38.85 -0.54 -7.58
N MET A 50 -40.00 -0.67 -6.91
CA MET A 50 -40.10 -1.20 -5.55
C MET A 50 -39.66 -2.66 -5.46
N LYS A 51 -40.03 -3.50 -6.44
CA LYS A 51 -39.59 -4.90 -6.52
C LYS A 51 -38.06 -4.99 -6.65
N LYS A 52 -37.45 -4.25 -7.58
CA LYS A 52 -36.01 -4.26 -7.81
C LYS A 52 -35.26 -3.64 -6.64
N ALA A 53 -35.73 -2.53 -6.08
CA ALA A 53 -35.14 -1.90 -4.91
C ALA A 53 -35.12 -2.83 -3.69
N SER A 54 -36.25 -3.48 -3.39
CA SER A 54 -36.34 -4.45 -2.30
C SER A 54 -35.34 -5.60 -2.49
N LEU A 55 -35.27 -6.18 -3.71
CA LEU A 55 -34.33 -7.25 -4.01
C LEU A 55 -32.89 -6.81 -3.78
N ILE A 56 -32.49 -5.65 -4.31
CA ILE A 56 -31.12 -5.13 -4.22
C ILE A 56 -30.76 -4.83 -2.75
N LEU A 57 -31.66 -4.17 -2.02
CA LEU A 57 -31.40 -3.79 -0.62
C LEU A 57 -31.24 -5.03 0.27
N PHE A 58 -32.14 -5.99 0.16
CA PHE A 58 -32.03 -7.21 0.97
C PHE A 58 -30.88 -8.10 0.55
N TYR A 59 -30.59 -8.22 -0.75
CA TYR A 59 -29.43 -8.95 -1.23
C TYR A 59 -28.12 -8.39 -0.64
N ASN A 60 -27.94 -7.08 -0.73
CA ASN A 60 -26.74 -6.43 -0.19
C ASN A 60 -26.62 -6.63 1.33
N GLN A 61 -27.70 -6.47 2.07
CA GLN A 61 -27.70 -6.64 3.52
C GLN A 61 -27.34 -8.07 3.92
N VAL A 62 -27.96 -9.06 3.28
CA VAL A 62 -27.70 -10.48 3.56
C VAL A 62 -26.31 -10.89 3.12
N ALA A 63 -25.82 -10.39 1.98
CA ALA A 63 -24.47 -10.66 1.50
C ALA A 63 -23.40 -10.12 2.47
N GLN A 64 -23.58 -8.90 2.99
CA GLN A 64 -22.68 -8.34 4.00
C GLN A 64 -22.72 -9.14 5.31
N MET A 65 -23.89 -9.49 5.77
CA MET A 65 -24.05 -10.34 6.97
C MET A 65 -23.38 -11.70 6.79
N LYS A 66 -23.57 -12.35 5.63
CA LYS A 66 -22.92 -13.62 5.31
C LYS A 66 -21.41 -13.51 5.33
N LEU A 67 -20.85 -12.49 4.69
CA LEU A 67 -19.40 -12.23 4.72
C LEU A 67 -18.87 -12.07 6.16
N GLN A 68 -19.60 -11.39 7.01
CA GLN A 68 -19.23 -11.22 8.42
C GLN A 68 -19.22 -12.56 9.16
N LEU A 69 -20.32 -13.36 8.99
CA LEU A 69 -20.43 -14.68 9.63
C LEU A 69 -19.36 -15.66 9.14
N ASP A 70 -19.07 -15.66 7.83
CA ASP A 70 -18.01 -16.49 7.23
C ASP A 70 -16.63 -16.15 7.82
N ARG A 71 -16.32 -14.85 8.02
CA ARG A 71 -15.09 -14.41 8.70
C ARG A 71 -15.03 -14.88 10.15
N ASP A 72 -16.14 -14.86 10.83
CA ASP A 72 -16.25 -15.34 12.21
C ASP A 72 -16.34 -16.89 12.29
N GLY A 73 -16.22 -17.59 11.16
CA GLY A 73 -16.27 -19.06 11.08
C GLY A 73 -17.65 -19.65 11.37
N ILE A 74 -18.70 -18.90 11.16
CA ILE A 74 -20.09 -19.30 11.39
C ILE A 74 -20.74 -19.61 10.04
N ALA A 75 -21.04 -20.89 9.83
CA ALA A 75 -21.84 -21.31 8.68
C ALA A 75 -23.31 -20.96 8.89
N LEU A 76 -23.87 -20.23 7.95
CA LEU A 76 -25.31 -19.87 7.97
C LEU A 76 -26.11 -21.02 7.35
N ASP A 77 -27.13 -21.52 8.07
CA ASP A 77 -28.15 -22.38 7.48
C ASP A 77 -29.13 -21.56 6.64
N SER A 78 -29.01 -21.67 5.31
CA SER A 78 -29.74 -20.82 4.38
C SER A 78 -31.27 -21.01 4.49
N LYS A 79 -31.75 -22.22 4.83
CA LYS A 79 -33.16 -22.50 4.95
C LYS A 79 -33.77 -21.82 6.17
N SER A 80 -33.09 -21.96 7.31
CA SER A 80 -33.53 -21.31 8.56
C SER A 80 -33.37 -19.78 8.47
N ALA A 81 -32.36 -19.26 7.78
CA ALA A 81 -32.21 -17.84 7.54
C ALA A 81 -33.36 -17.26 6.70
N LEU A 82 -33.75 -17.94 5.60
CA LEU A 82 -34.86 -17.51 4.77
C LEU A 82 -36.21 -17.55 5.54
N GLU A 83 -36.41 -18.56 6.36
CA GLU A 83 -37.62 -18.64 7.20
C GLU A 83 -37.66 -17.51 8.24
N GLY A 84 -36.50 -17.17 8.84
CA GLY A 84 -36.43 -16.03 9.75
C GLY A 84 -36.72 -14.69 9.07
N VAL A 85 -36.25 -14.49 7.84
CA VAL A 85 -36.55 -13.28 7.04
C VAL A 85 -38.05 -13.24 6.69
N ARG A 86 -38.63 -14.37 6.24
CA ARG A 86 -40.10 -14.46 5.94
C ARG A 86 -40.89 -14.04 7.14
N ARG A 87 -40.68 -14.68 8.30
CA ARG A 87 -41.40 -14.37 9.55
C ARG A 87 -41.31 -12.90 9.93
N ALA A 88 -40.10 -12.34 9.83
CA ALA A 88 -39.87 -10.92 10.14
C ALA A 88 -40.66 -9.98 9.22
N LEU A 89 -40.75 -10.28 7.92
CA LEU A 89 -41.53 -9.50 6.95
C LEU A 89 -43.04 -9.61 7.15
N GLU A 90 -43.51 -10.76 7.61
CA GLU A 90 -44.94 -11.03 7.90
C GLU A 90 -45.36 -10.61 9.31
N GLY A 91 -44.40 -10.10 10.13
CA GLY A 91 -44.69 -9.68 11.51
C GLY A 91 -44.93 -10.86 12.46
N GLU A 92 -44.50 -12.06 12.07
CA GLU A 92 -44.60 -13.26 12.91
C GLU A 92 -43.50 -13.30 13.95
N GLU A 93 -43.75 -13.88 15.10
CA GLU A 93 -42.74 -14.15 16.10
C GLU A 93 -41.76 -15.25 15.62
N VAL A 94 -40.51 -15.19 16.08
CA VAL A 94 -39.49 -16.18 15.73
C VAL A 94 -39.85 -17.61 16.18
N GLY A 95 -40.76 -17.74 17.13
CA GLY A 95 -41.25 -19.04 17.63
C GLY A 95 -40.25 -19.82 18.48
N ILE A 96 -39.17 -19.16 18.95
CA ILE A 96 -38.17 -19.76 19.85
C ILE A 96 -38.31 -19.14 21.24
N PRO A 97 -38.36 -19.95 22.32
CA PRO A 97 -38.41 -19.44 23.69
C PRO A 97 -37.24 -18.51 24.01
N ILE A 98 -37.49 -17.47 24.80
CA ILE A 98 -36.50 -16.45 25.10
C ILE A 98 -35.23 -17.01 25.78
N ASP A 99 -35.39 -18.05 26.58
CA ASP A 99 -34.26 -18.69 27.28
C ASP A 99 -33.42 -19.53 26.31
N ASP A 100 -34.04 -20.14 25.30
CA ASP A 100 -33.33 -20.83 24.23
C ASP A 100 -32.56 -19.83 23.36
N ILE A 101 -33.12 -18.67 23.07
CA ILE A 101 -32.45 -17.60 22.36
C ILE A 101 -31.19 -17.17 23.13
N LYS A 102 -31.30 -16.94 24.46
CA LYS A 102 -30.16 -16.56 25.29
C LYS A 102 -29.06 -17.65 25.31
N ALA A 103 -29.47 -18.91 25.42
CA ALA A 103 -28.58 -20.04 25.41
C ALA A 103 -27.81 -20.15 24.09
N VAL A 104 -28.50 -20.05 22.96
CA VAL A 104 -27.90 -20.05 21.61
C VAL A 104 -26.95 -18.89 21.44
N MET A 105 -27.34 -17.67 21.80
CA MET A 105 -26.48 -16.49 21.70
C MET A 105 -25.22 -16.62 22.53
N THR A 106 -25.33 -17.18 23.76
CA THR A 106 -24.18 -17.42 24.64
C THR A 106 -23.22 -18.44 24.03
N GLN A 107 -23.74 -19.51 23.45
CA GLN A 107 -22.92 -20.53 22.77
C GLN A 107 -22.23 -19.97 21.53
N MET A 108 -22.97 -19.19 20.74
CA MET A 108 -22.44 -18.49 19.56
C MET A 108 -21.28 -17.55 19.95
N GLN A 109 -21.46 -16.72 20.97
CA GLN A 109 -20.39 -15.83 21.47
C GLN A 109 -19.14 -16.59 21.88
N LYS A 110 -19.30 -17.69 22.64
CA LYS A 110 -18.17 -18.55 23.04
C LYS A 110 -17.44 -19.12 21.81
N LYS A 111 -18.20 -19.60 20.82
CA LYS A 111 -17.62 -20.14 19.57
C LYS A 111 -16.86 -19.09 18.79
N VAL A 112 -17.44 -17.91 18.61
CA VAL A 112 -16.75 -16.78 17.92
C VAL A 112 -15.49 -16.37 18.65
N MET A 113 -15.53 -16.25 19.99
CA MET A 113 -14.36 -15.90 20.78
C MET A 113 -13.24 -16.95 20.65
N ALA A 114 -13.58 -18.24 20.65
CA ALA A 114 -12.60 -19.30 20.45
C ALA A 114 -11.95 -19.24 19.06
N ILE A 115 -12.74 -19.04 18.01
CA ILE A 115 -12.23 -18.90 16.64
C ILE A 115 -11.29 -17.68 16.52
N ARG A 116 -11.71 -16.51 17.02
CA ARG A 116 -10.90 -15.29 17.01
C ARG A 116 -9.59 -15.46 17.80
N ALA A 117 -9.63 -16.14 18.95
CA ALA A 117 -8.43 -16.41 19.74
C ALA A 117 -7.44 -17.32 18.98
N THR A 118 -7.93 -18.30 18.21
CA THR A 118 -7.08 -19.16 17.38
C THR A 118 -6.47 -18.36 16.22
N GLN A 119 -7.29 -17.58 15.50
CA GLN A 119 -6.82 -16.73 14.39
C GLN A 119 -5.78 -15.70 14.86
N GLN A 120 -5.98 -15.11 16.03
CA GLN A 120 -5.03 -14.17 16.61
C GLN A 120 -3.69 -14.83 16.91
N LYS A 121 -3.69 -16.03 17.51
CA LYS A 121 -2.46 -16.79 17.76
C LYS A 121 -1.72 -17.15 16.48
N GLU A 122 -2.46 -17.57 15.46
CA GLU A 122 -1.87 -17.88 14.15
C GLU A 122 -1.25 -16.64 13.48
N MET A 123 -1.93 -15.49 13.56
CA MET A 123 -1.38 -14.23 13.04
C MET A 123 -0.15 -13.77 13.83
N GLU A 124 -0.14 -13.92 15.16
CA GLU A 124 1.02 -13.62 15.99
C GLU A 124 2.20 -14.51 15.63
N ALA A 125 1.99 -15.83 15.51
CA ALA A 125 3.03 -16.77 15.11
C ALA A 125 3.60 -16.47 13.72
N GLN A 126 2.74 -16.16 12.74
CA GLN A 126 3.17 -15.75 11.40
C GLN A 126 3.96 -14.45 11.42
N ARG A 127 3.54 -13.49 12.25
CA ARG A 127 4.25 -12.23 12.43
C ARG A 127 5.62 -12.43 13.04
N GLU A 128 5.72 -13.24 14.08
CA GLU A 128 7.01 -13.57 14.74
C GLU A 128 7.95 -14.27 13.75
N GLU A 129 7.45 -15.24 12.99
CA GLU A 129 8.24 -15.94 11.97
C GLU A 129 8.74 -14.95 10.88
N MET A 130 7.86 -14.06 10.41
CA MET A 130 8.24 -13.04 9.42
C MET A 130 9.29 -12.09 9.98
N MET A 131 9.14 -11.64 11.24
CA MET A 131 10.11 -10.77 11.91
C MET A 131 11.46 -11.46 12.11
N ALA A 132 11.47 -12.74 12.45
CA ALA A 132 12.69 -13.53 12.58
C ALA A 132 13.43 -13.63 11.22
N LYS A 133 12.71 -13.95 10.14
CA LYS A 133 13.26 -14.00 8.78
C LYS A 133 13.82 -12.64 8.33
N MET A 134 13.09 -11.57 8.63
CA MET A 134 13.53 -10.20 8.30
C MET A 134 14.81 -9.84 9.08
N LYS A 135 14.91 -10.21 10.35
CA LYS A 135 16.08 -9.97 11.18
C LYS A 135 17.31 -10.74 10.69
N GLU A 136 17.12 -12.00 10.31
CA GLU A 136 18.17 -12.84 9.73
C GLU A 136 18.68 -12.25 8.40
N LEU A 137 17.75 -11.89 7.51
CA LEU A 137 18.09 -11.26 6.24
C LEU A 137 18.82 -9.93 6.43
N ALA A 138 18.37 -9.11 7.37
CA ALA A 138 19.02 -7.84 7.71
C ALA A 138 20.46 -8.02 8.23
N ALA A 139 20.69 -9.05 9.06
CA ALA A 139 22.03 -9.38 9.56
C ALA A 139 22.95 -9.87 8.43
N LYS A 140 22.42 -10.76 7.57
CA LYS A 140 23.16 -11.26 6.39
C LYS A 140 23.54 -10.13 5.45
N ASN A 141 22.61 -9.24 5.11
CA ASN A 141 22.86 -8.12 4.21
C ASN A 141 23.85 -7.13 4.81
N LYS A 142 23.79 -6.88 6.12
CA LYS A 142 24.73 -6.01 6.80
C LYS A 142 26.16 -6.56 6.71
N THR A 143 26.35 -7.83 7.05
CA THR A 143 27.67 -8.50 6.97
C THR A 143 28.21 -8.51 5.53
N ALA A 144 27.35 -8.83 4.55
CA ALA A 144 27.76 -8.82 3.14
C ALA A 144 28.11 -7.41 2.65
N GLY A 145 27.34 -6.40 3.08
CA GLY A 145 27.60 -5.00 2.75
C GLY A 145 28.89 -4.48 3.35
N GLU A 146 29.17 -4.79 4.62
CA GLU A 146 30.42 -4.41 5.30
C GLU A 146 31.64 -5.06 4.63
N ALA A 147 31.54 -6.35 4.27
CA ALA A 147 32.59 -7.04 3.53
C ALA A 147 32.82 -6.40 2.14
N TYR A 148 31.74 -6.10 1.42
CA TYR A 148 31.82 -5.43 0.13
C TYR A 148 32.52 -4.07 0.25
N LEU A 149 32.13 -3.24 1.22
CA LEU A 149 32.72 -1.92 1.46
C LEU A 149 34.23 -2.03 1.79
N ALA A 150 34.62 -3.00 2.63
CA ALA A 150 36.00 -3.22 3.00
C ALA A 150 36.89 -3.59 1.78
N GLU A 151 36.36 -4.42 0.88
CA GLU A 151 37.08 -4.78 -0.36
C GLU A 151 37.02 -3.66 -1.41
N ASN A 152 35.87 -3.00 -1.56
CA ASN A 152 35.73 -1.91 -2.52
C ASN A 152 36.61 -0.72 -2.21
N GLY A 153 36.79 -0.38 -0.90
CA GLY A 153 37.68 0.70 -0.46
C GLY A 153 39.16 0.48 -0.71
N LYS A 154 39.57 -0.76 -1.02
CA LYS A 154 40.99 -1.10 -1.38
C LYS A 154 41.26 -0.92 -2.87
N LYS A 155 40.24 -0.75 -3.70
CA LYS A 155 40.41 -0.63 -5.14
C LYS A 155 41.02 0.70 -5.52
N GLU A 156 41.86 0.66 -6.51
CA GLU A 156 42.47 1.87 -7.07
C GLU A 156 41.34 2.79 -7.62
N GLY A 157 41.47 4.09 -7.37
CA GLY A 157 40.46 5.08 -7.80
C GLY A 157 39.25 5.25 -6.88
N VAL A 158 39.02 4.33 -5.94
CA VAL A 158 37.94 4.46 -4.95
C VAL A 158 38.37 5.39 -3.82
N LYS A 159 37.51 6.36 -3.52
CA LYS A 159 37.68 7.30 -2.41
C LYS A 159 36.52 7.14 -1.43
N THR A 160 36.76 7.49 -0.16
CA THR A 160 35.74 7.40 0.90
C THR A 160 35.50 8.78 1.48
N LEU A 161 34.23 9.19 1.54
CA LEU A 161 33.80 10.40 2.24
C LEU A 161 33.86 10.19 3.76
N ALA A 162 33.91 11.29 4.53
CA ALA A 162 33.98 11.25 5.99
C ALA A 162 32.84 10.45 6.66
N ASN A 163 31.69 10.32 6.01
CA ASN A 163 30.54 9.55 6.47
C ASN A 163 30.55 8.07 6.06
N GLY A 164 31.59 7.60 5.37
CA GLY A 164 31.74 6.20 4.94
C GLY A 164 31.17 5.87 3.56
N VAL A 165 30.56 6.81 2.86
CA VAL A 165 30.17 6.63 1.45
C VAL A 165 31.41 6.51 0.60
N GLN A 166 31.47 5.51 -0.26
CA GLN A 166 32.58 5.31 -1.20
C GLN A 166 32.19 5.74 -2.61
N TYR A 167 33.10 6.30 -3.35
CA TYR A 167 32.86 6.68 -4.73
C TYR A 167 34.09 6.48 -5.61
N GLU A 168 33.84 6.21 -6.86
CA GLU A 168 34.83 6.12 -7.93
C GLU A 168 34.42 7.10 -9.04
N VAL A 169 35.37 7.94 -9.49
CA VAL A 169 35.12 8.90 -10.56
C VAL A 169 35.31 8.21 -11.91
N MET A 170 34.21 7.92 -12.59
CA MET A 170 34.22 7.30 -13.93
C MET A 170 34.46 8.35 -15.03
N VAL A 171 33.84 9.52 -14.86
CA VAL A 171 34.06 10.69 -15.75
C VAL A 171 34.19 11.92 -14.84
N ALA A 172 35.26 12.67 -15.03
CA ALA A 172 35.50 13.91 -14.29
C ALA A 172 34.74 15.07 -14.95
N GLY A 173 33.85 15.71 -14.20
CA GLY A 173 33.19 16.95 -14.62
C GLY A 173 34.01 18.17 -14.24
N THR A 174 33.73 19.30 -14.88
CA THR A 174 34.43 20.59 -14.67
C THR A 174 33.49 21.70 -14.20
N GLY A 175 32.17 21.41 -14.06
CA GLY A 175 31.19 22.39 -13.65
C GLY A 175 31.14 22.64 -12.14
N ALA A 176 30.20 23.43 -11.70
CA ALA A 176 29.97 23.72 -10.28
C ALA A 176 29.47 22.47 -9.51
N LYS A 177 29.74 22.44 -8.21
CA LYS A 177 29.13 21.46 -7.29
C LYS A 177 27.79 21.99 -6.79
N PRO A 178 26.74 21.14 -6.67
CA PRO A 178 25.45 21.57 -6.18
C PRO A 178 25.46 21.85 -4.68
N LYS A 179 24.69 22.85 -4.28
CA LYS A 179 24.35 23.11 -2.88
C LYS A 179 23.16 22.23 -2.47
N PRO A 180 22.94 22.00 -1.18
CA PRO A 180 21.80 21.19 -0.70
C PRO A 180 20.42 21.64 -1.18
N THR A 181 20.24 22.94 -1.41
CA THR A 181 19.00 23.57 -1.85
C THR A 181 18.79 23.54 -3.37
N ASP A 182 19.86 23.31 -4.12
CA ASP A 182 19.82 23.37 -5.57
C ASP A 182 18.98 22.24 -6.15
N LYS A 183 18.22 22.53 -7.20
CA LYS A 183 17.61 21.52 -8.03
C LYS A 183 18.63 20.98 -9.02
N ILE A 184 18.71 19.67 -9.12
CA ILE A 184 19.65 19.00 -10.01
C ILE A 184 18.91 18.07 -10.96
N LYS A 185 19.48 17.91 -12.13
CA LYS A 185 19.06 16.94 -13.15
C LYS A 185 20.12 15.87 -13.27
N ILE A 186 19.71 14.62 -13.06
CA ILE A 186 20.63 13.48 -13.02
C ILE A 186 20.12 12.30 -13.85
N ASN A 187 21.06 11.50 -14.35
CA ASN A 187 20.80 10.11 -14.66
C ASN A 187 21.37 9.24 -13.56
N TYR A 188 20.68 8.16 -13.24
CA TYR A 188 21.19 7.17 -12.31
C TYR A 188 20.79 5.75 -12.67
N HIS A 189 21.60 4.82 -12.20
CA HIS A 189 21.32 3.38 -12.27
C HIS A 189 21.67 2.76 -10.91
N GLY A 190 20.65 2.30 -10.19
CA GLY A 190 20.75 1.79 -8.84
C GLY A 190 20.71 0.26 -8.80
N THR A 191 21.72 -0.34 -8.18
CA THR A 191 21.85 -1.79 -8.01
C THR A 191 22.18 -2.17 -6.58
N ALA A 192 21.77 -3.36 -6.18
CA ALA A 192 22.30 -4.02 -5.00
C ALA A 192 23.74 -4.54 -5.28
N ILE A 193 24.45 -5.00 -4.23
CA ILE A 193 25.82 -5.53 -4.36
C ILE A 193 25.90 -6.81 -5.20
N ASP A 194 24.79 -7.53 -5.36
CA ASP A 194 24.64 -8.71 -6.23
C ASP A 194 24.34 -8.36 -7.70
N GLY A 195 24.24 -7.06 -8.02
CA GLY A 195 23.93 -6.56 -9.36
C GLY A 195 22.43 -6.46 -9.69
N LYS A 196 21.55 -6.83 -8.78
CA LYS A 196 20.10 -6.69 -8.98
C LYS A 196 19.71 -5.21 -9.06
N VAL A 197 19.13 -4.82 -10.19
CA VAL A 197 18.64 -3.44 -10.42
C VAL A 197 17.38 -3.21 -9.61
N PHE A 198 17.34 -2.14 -8.84
CA PHE A 198 16.13 -1.75 -8.09
C PHE A 198 15.48 -0.47 -8.65
N ASP A 199 16.27 0.44 -9.22
CA ASP A 199 15.75 1.63 -9.90
C ASP A 199 16.76 2.17 -10.93
N SER A 200 16.26 2.86 -11.98
CA SER A 200 17.10 3.43 -13.02
C SER A 200 16.35 4.47 -13.83
N THR A 201 17.01 5.54 -14.20
CA THR A 201 16.50 6.51 -15.19
C THR A 201 16.92 6.16 -16.62
N ILE A 202 17.92 5.30 -16.78
CA ILE A 202 18.48 4.92 -18.10
C ILE A 202 17.77 3.68 -18.65
N LYS A 203 17.51 2.70 -17.79
CA LYS A 203 16.78 1.47 -18.09
C LYS A 203 15.78 1.20 -16.98
N PRO A 204 14.68 1.97 -16.91
CA PRO A 204 13.72 1.85 -15.81
C PRO A 204 13.09 0.46 -15.75
N PRO A 205 12.98 -0.16 -14.56
CA PRO A 205 12.22 -1.37 -14.38
C PRO A 205 10.75 -1.17 -14.78
N GLY A 206 10.13 -2.20 -15.39
CA GLY A 206 8.71 -2.14 -15.76
C GLY A 206 8.40 -1.38 -17.06
N GLY A 207 9.42 -1.02 -17.86
CA GLY A 207 9.22 -0.44 -19.21
C GLY A 207 8.80 1.04 -19.22
N ARG A 208 9.03 1.78 -18.12
CA ARG A 208 8.86 3.24 -18.12
C ARG A 208 9.82 3.90 -19.12
N PRO A 209 9.48 5.08 -19.69
CA PRO A 209 10.41 5.86 -20.52
C PRO A 209 11.70 6.19 -19.75
N ALA A 210 12.83 6.17 -20.46
CA ALA A 210 14.11 6.59 -19.91
C ALA A 210 14.19 8.13 -19.94
N GLU A 211 14.14 8.77 -18.80
CA GLU A 211 14.17 10.23 -18.67
C GLU A 211 15.05 10.62 -17.47
N PRO A 212 15.85 11.69 -17.59
CA PRO A 212 16.59 12.23 -16.46
C PRO A 212 15.68 12.64 -15.32
N TYR A 213 16.12 12.37 -14.10
CA TYR A 213 15.37 12.70 -12.90
C TYR A 213 15.75 14.08 -12.37
N VAL A 214 14.74 14.87 -12.02
CA VAL A 214 14.95 16.21 -11.43
C VAL A 214 14.49 16.19 -9.98
N SER A 215 15.38 16.60 -9.08
CA SER A 215 15.09 16.68 -7.64
C SER A 215 15.98 17.70 -6.97
N SER A 216 15.71 18.03 -5.71
CA SER A 216 16.65 18.74 -4.86
C SER A 216 17.90 17.88 -4.60
N ALA A 217 19.08 18.48 -4.51
CA ALA A 217 20.33 17.79 -4.14
C ALA A 217 20.28 17.18 -2.73
N SER A 218 19.26 17.50 -1.92
CA SER A 218 18.96 16.92 -0.61
C SER A 218 17.73 15.99 -0.62
N GLY A 219 17.16 15.70 -1.79
CA GLY A 219 15.91 14.94 -1.94
C GLY A 219 16.04 13.41 -1.94
N PHE A 220 17.25 12.89 -1.71
CA PHE A 220 17.57 11.47 -1.76
C PHE A 220 17.91 10.90 -0.37
N VAL A 221 18.34 9.64 -0.32
CA VAL A 221 18.90 9.06 0.90
C VAL A 221 20.21 9.78 1.29
N LYS A 222 20.54 9.80 2.58
CA LYS A 222 21.63 10.59 3.14
C LYS A 222 22.98 10.38 2.43
N GLY A 223 23.29 9.13 2.09
CA GLY A 223 24.53 8.80 1.40
C GLY A 223 24.59 9.32 -0.03
N PHE A 224 23.49 9.28 -0.74
CA PHE A 224 23.37 9.82 -2.08
C PHE A 224 23.53 11.36 -2.08
N ASN A 225 22.80 12.03 -1.16
CA ASN A 225 22.92 13.49 -0.99
C ASN A 225 24.36 13.93 -0.74
N ALA A 226 25.08 13.22 0.14
CA ALA A 226 26.50 13.53 0.44
C ALA A 226 27.40 13.36 -0.79
N ALA A 227 27.16 12.33 -1.60
CA ALA A 227 27.95 12.12 -2.81
C ALA A 227 27.66 13.15 -3.88
N VAL A 228 26.39 13.42 -4.18
CA VAL A 228 26.01 14.33 -5.28
C VAL A 228 26.45 15.77 -5.03
N GLN A 229 26.46 16.22 -3.78
CA GLN A 229 26.96 17.55 -3.39
C GLN A 229 28.49 17.72 -3.59
N GLU A 230 29.22 16.62 -3.70
CA GLU A 230 30.64 16.63 -4.03
C GLU A 230 30.93 16.47 -5.53
N MET A 231 29.90 16.13 -6.34
CA MET A 231 30.04 15.91 -7.78
C MET A 231 30.04 17.24 -8.55
N PRO A 232 31.07 17.54 -9.34
CA PRO A 232 30.99 18.63 -10.32
C PRO A 232 30.02 18.28 -11.44
N VAL A 233 29.26 19.26 -11.94
CA VAL A 233 28.41 19.07 -13.13
C VAL A 233 29.22 18.51 -14.30
N GLY A 234 28.62 17.57 -15.05
CA GLY A 234 29.27 16.83 -16.13
C GLY A 234 30.02 15.59 -15.67
N SER A 235 30.05 15.30 -14.34
CA SER A 235 30.73 14.09 -13.86
C SER A 235 29.79 12.87 -13.83
N LYS A 236 30.38 11.69 -13.98
CA LYS A 236 29.76 10.38 -13.74
C LYS A 236 30.55 9.64 -12.67
N TRP A 237 29.86 9.26 -11.60
CA TRP A 237 30.46 8.55 -10.46
C TRP A 237 29.75 7.24 -10.21
N LYS A 238 30.50 6.26 -9.75
CA LYS A 238 29.96 5.06 -9.11
C LYS A 238 30.02 5.23 -7.61
N VAL A 239 28.87 5.30 -6.98
CA VAL A 239 28.70 5.61 -5.55
C VAL A 239 28.20 4.38 -4.82
N THR A 240 28.94 3.93 -3.80
CA THR A 240 28.55 2.82 -2.92
C THR A 240 28.14 3.38 -1.57
N ILE A 241 26.91 3.12 -1.17
CA ILE A 241 26.28 3.70 0.01
C ILE A 241 26.04 2.62 1.06
N PRO A 242 26.65 2.73 2.26
CA PRO A 242 26.36 1.85 3.39
C PRO A 242 24.86 1.89 3.72
N SER A 243 24.32 0.77 4.18
CA SER A 243 22.90 0.62 4.47
C SER A 243 22.35 1.68 5.44
N ASP A 244 23.14 2.08 6.44
CA ASP A 244 22.74 3.06 7.46
C ASP A 244 22.58 4.49 6.89
N LEU A 245 23.17 4.77 5.73
CA LEU A 245 23.02 6.01 4.97
C LEU A 245 22.07 5.87 3.78
N ALA A 246 21.49 4.70 3.60
CA ALA A 246 20.49 4.36 2.57
C ALA A 246 19.11 4.09 3.21
N TYR A 247 18.60 2.88 3.12
CA TYR A 247 17.26 2.51 3.58
C TYR A 247 17.24 1.79 4.95
N GLY A 248 18.41 1.48 5.52
CA GLY A 248 18.59 0.90 6.86
C GLY A 248 17.82 -0.41 7.07
N LEU A 249 17.41 -0.63 8.33
CA LEU A 249 16.67 -1.84 8.74
C LEU A 249 15.30 -2.03 8.06
N ARG A 250 14.70 -0.95 7.56
CA ARG A 250 13.38 -1.05 6.93
C ARG A 250 13.45 -1.56 5.51
N GLY A 251 14.56 -1.31 4.81
CA GLY A 251 14.59 -1.47 3.36
C GLY A 251 13.63 -0.49 2.66
N GLY A 252 13.29 -0.75 1.40
CA GLY A 252 12.35 0.09 0.66
C GLY A 252 12.00 -0.50 -0.69
N GLY A 253 10.75 -0.86 -0.91
CA GLY A 253 10.31 -1.50 -2.16
C GLY A 253 11.14 -2.75 -2.48
N PRO A 254 11.92 -2.75 -3.57
CA PRO A 254 12.76 -3.89 -3.95
C PRO A 254 14.08 -3.99 -3.14
N ILE A 255 14.39 -3.01 -2.27
CA ILE A 255 15.62 -2.97 -1.49
C ILE A 255 15.37 -3.64 -0.13
N GLU A 256 16.14 -4.67 0.14
CA GLU A 256 16.03 -5.45 1.36
C GLU A 256 16.56 -4.72 2.60
N PRO A 257 16.18 -5.15 3.82
CA PRO A 257 16.72 -4.61 5.07
C PRO A 257 18.26 -4.64 5.12
N ASN A 258 18.86 -3.56 5.56
CA ASN A 258 20.30 -3.39 5.70
C ASN A 258 21.15 -3.65 4.44
N GLN A 259 20.56 -3.49 3.27
CA GLN A 259 21.27 -3.68 2.01
C GLN A 259 22.15 -2.48 1.68
N THR A 260 23.43 -2.72 1.44
CA THR A 260 24.34 -1.75 0.81
C THR A 260 23.98 -1.60 -0.65
N ILE A 261 23.87 -0.39 -1.12
CA ILE A 261 23.44 -0.08 -2.49
C ILE A 261 24.51 0.66 -3.28
N ILE A 262 24.46 0.49 -4.58
CA ILE A 262 25.41 1.08 -5.53
C ILE A 262 24.61 1.89 -6.54
N PHE A 263 25.06 3.11 -6.80
CA PHE A 263 24.54 3.94 -7.86
C PHE A 263 25.64 4.31 -8.84
N GLU A 264 25.38 4.18 -10.13
CA GLU A 264 26.05 4.97 -11.14
C GLU A 264 25.24 6.24 -11.34
N VAL A 265 25.85 7.38 -11.05
CA VAL A 265 25.19 8.70 -11.11
C VAL A 265 25.91 9.58 -12.11
N GLU A 266 25.18 10.22 -12.99
CA GLU A 266 25.64 11.26 -13.88
C GLU A 266 24.94 12.57 -13.54
N LEU A 267 25.68 13.58 -13.11
CA LEU A 267 25.18 14.91 -12.80
C LEU A 267 25.18 15.76 -14.07
N LEU A 268 24.01 15.94 -14.66
CA LEU A 268 23.85 16.63 -15.93
C LEU A 268 23.85 18.15 -15.76
N GLU A 269 23.09 18.65 -14.76
CA GLU A 269 22.83 20.09 -14.67
C GLU A 269 22.39 20.48 -13.25
N ILE A 270 22.72 21.71 -12.84
CA ILE A 270 22.10 22.42 -11.72
C ILE A 270 21.11 23.40 -12.32
N LEU A 271 19.82 23.24 -12.03
CA LEU A 271 18.76 24.07 -12.57
C LEU A 271 18.68 25.42 -11.84
N ALA A 272 18.40 26.49 -12.57
CA ALA A 272 18.19 27.81 -11.97
C ALA A 272 16.91 27.81 -11.09
N GLU A 273 16.87 28.66 -10.05
CA GLU A 273 15.68 28.86 -9.23
C GLU A 273 14.49 29.29 -10.13
N GLY A 274 13.43 28.48 -10.14
CA GLY A 274 12.21 28.77 -10.92
C GLY A 274 12.01 27.91 -12.17
N GLU A 275 12.99 27.14 -12.60
CA GLU A 275 12.82 26.20 -13.73
C GLU A 275 12.07 24.94 -13.27
N ALA A 276 10.83 24.82 -13.76
CA ALA A 276 10.00 23.65 -13.52
C ALA A 276 10.50 22.48 -14.38
N ALA A 277 10.57 21.29 -13.78
CA ALA A 277 10.84 20.06 -14.53
C ALA A 277 9.78 19.87 -15.62
N PRO A 278 10.14 19.68 -16.89
CA PRO A 278 9.18 19.28 -17.89
C PRO A 278 8.70 17.86 -17.57
N GLY A 279 7.41 17.71 -17.18
CA GLY A 279 6.77 16.40 -17.20
C GLY A 279 6.38 15.72 -15.88
N GLN A 280 6.45 16.38 -14.72
CA GLN A 280 5.76 15.86 -13.52
C GLN A 280 4.35 16.44 -13.47
N GLY A 281 3.48 15.93 -14.33
CA GLY A 281 2.02 16.06 -14.20
C GLY A 281 1.54 15.23 -13.01
N GLN A 282 0.65 15.87 -12.26
CA GLN A 282 -0.06 15.42 -11.05
C GLN A 282 -0.65 14.02 -11.17
#